data_72d936b9574347a1669b809005936c2f
#
_entry.id   72d936b9574347a1669b809005936c2f
#
_cell.length_a   1.000
_cell.length_b   1.000
_cell.length_c   1.000
_cell.angle_alpha   90.00
_cell.angle_beta   90.00
_cell.angle_gamma   90.00
#
_symmetry.space_group_name_H-M   'P 1'
#
loop_
_entity.id
_entity.type
_entity.pdbx_description
1 polymer ?
#
loop_
_entity_poly.entity_id
_entity_poly.type
_entity_poly.pdbx_seq_one_letter_code
_entity_poly.pdbx_strand_id
1 'polypeptide(L)'
;MIRRPPRSTPLYSSAASDVYKRQENIVQKIFPDLKQKVYDYTGLEISNELSIEYLGLDGFKRLKGKKVFTDNAREFIDKLFDAVTKNDLKKIAEIIGEDTAKFLVYSTYVKSYISKLTTTYGDYLDSKIYLNMFILGDYPKIILYKQGPPYQMKSESVKSGYLGALKMTVLEEIIHSVQTNLQRLNMQAVVQVNTINEELAKTILELDEKTVTELTEYLQLQLVPEEFKIAKKANLFFMLNPDNFITNVMGPDVMTYTRVEIDPKISDFIPSLEAIYQRWLKPIQSQHAIFTTMEGMAEFLVQQILKDDTDFQNYLTTFVGTDYSSYSVKKSTGKEFTEYLFNEFGKNTFEKLIVDPPNTKELKNPQLYLNRVR
;
A
#
# COMPACT_ATOMS: atom_id res chain seq x y z
N MET A 1 0.49 31.53 -44.11
CA MET A 1 -0.61 31.50 -43.12
C MET A 1 -0.82 30.02 -42.73
N ILE A 2 -0.34 29.64 -41.57
CA ILE A 2 -0.53 28.27 -41.05
C ILE A 2 -1.82 28.32 -40.20
N ARG A 3 -2.86 27.63 -40.65
CA ARG A 3 -4.14 27.50 -39.92
C ARG A 3 -3.89 26.66 -38.66
N ARG A 4 -4.16 27.24 -37.49
CA ARG A 4 -4.20 26.48 -36.22
C ARG A 4 -5.27 25.39 -36.31
N PRO A 5 -5.01 24.17 -35.84
CA PRO A 5 -6.07 23.15 -35.77
C PRO A 5 -7.17 23.60 -34.80
N PRO A 6 -8.42 23.24 -35.04
CA PRO A 6 -9.54 23.61 -34.17
C PRO A 6 -9.30 23.00 -32.77
N ARG A 7 -9.49 23.83 -31.73
CA ARG A 7 -9.53 23.36 -30.35
C ARG A 7 -10.63 22.30 -30.25
N SER A 8 -10.24 21.08 -29.93
CA SER A 8 -11.17 20.03 -29.54
C SER A 8 -11.90 20.46 -28.29
N THR A 9 -13.11 20.94 -28.44
CA THR A 9 -14.06 21.22 -27.35
C THR A 9 -14.51 19.91 -26.68
N PRO A 10 -14.86 19.92 -25.42
CA PRO A 10 -14.88 18.76 -24.53
C PRO A 10 -16.17 17.94 -24.71
N LEU A 11 -16.20 17.07 -25.69
CA LEU A 11 -17.19 15.97 -25.75
C LEU A 11 -16.97 14.92 -24.65
N TYR A 12 -15.81 14.97 -23.95
CA TYR A 12 -15.49 14.05 -22.87
C TYR A 12 -16.08 14.42 -21.50
N SER A 13 -16.54 15.65 -21.30
CA SER A 13 -17.01 16.10 -19.97
C SER A 13 -18.43 15.66 -19.64
N SER A 14 -19.35 15.59 -20.62
CA SER A 14 -20.73 15.17 -20.35
C SER A 14 -20.88 13.66 -20.22
N ALA A 15 -20.24 12.89 -21.07
CA ALA A 15 -20.27 11.43 -21.00
C ALA A 15 -19.58 10.90 -19.70
N ALA A 16 -18.47 11.48 -19.29
CA ALA A 16 -17.83 11.18 -18.01
C ALA A 16 -18.72 11.54 -16.81
N SER A 17 -19.40 12.67 -16.87
CA SER A 17 -20.36 13.10 -15.82
C SER A 17 -21.54 12.13 -15.70
N ASP A 18 -22.08 11.65 -16.81
CA ASP A 18 -23.21 10.70 -16.81
C ASP A 18 -22.80 9.32 -16.32
N VAL A 19 -21.60 8.88 -16.67
CA VAL A 19 -21.02 7.62 -16.16
C VAL A 19 -20.82 7.71 -14.65
N TYR A 20 -20.23 8.78 -14.13
CA TYR A 20 -20.02 8.95 -12.68
C TYR A 20 -21.33 8.97 -11.90
N LYS A 21 -22.35 9.70 -12.36
CA LYS A 21 -23.70 9.71 -11.74
C LYS A 21 -24.33 8.33 -11.68
N ARG A 22 -24.10 7.51 -12.67
CA ARG A 22 -24.61 6.13 -12.68
C ARG A 22 -23.94 5.27 -11.61
N GLN A 23 -22.62 5.36 -11.47
CA GLN A 23 -21.91 4.63 -10.43
C GLN A 23 -22.27 5.12 -9.03
N GLU A 24 -22.36 6.44 -8.83
CA GLU A 24 -22.84 7.02 -7.58
C GLU A 24 -24.20 6.44 -7.16
N ASN A 25 -25.16 6.37 -8.10
CA ASN A 25 -26.48 5.79 -7.84
C ASN A 25 -26.41 4.28 -7.48
N ILE A 26 -25.50 3.53 -8.09
CA ILE A 26 -25.31 2.11 -7.74
C ILE A 26 -24.73 1.99 -6.34
N VAL A 27 -23.67 2.73 -6.05
CA VAL A 27 -22.99 2.70 -4.74
C VAL A 27 -23.93 3.15 -3.63
N GLN A 28 -24.70 4.22 -3.82
CA GLN A 28 -25.71 4.68 -2.85
C GLN A 28 -26.75 3.60 -2.51
N LYS A 29 -27.09 2.73 -3.45
CA LYS A 29 -28.04 1.63 -3.21
C LYS A 29 -27.42 0.47 -2.45
N ILE A 30 -26.15 0.11 -2.76
CA ILE A 30 -25.51 -1.06 -2.15
C ILE A 30 -24.87 -0.74 -0.80
N PHE A 31 -24.48 0.50 -0.54
CA PHE A 31 -23.75 0.90 0.64
C PHE A 31 -24.46 0.60 1.97
N PRO A 32 -25.75 0.94 2.15
CA PRO A 32 -26.47 0.62 3.39
C PRO A 32 -26.56 -0.89 3.65
N ASP A 33 -26.83 -1.69 2.61
CA ASP A 33 -26.89 -3.15 2.70
C ASP A 33 -25.54 -3.76 3.09
N LEU A 34 -24.46 -3.28 2.49
CA LEU A 34 -23.11 -3.74 2.83
C LEU A 34 -22.70 -3.34 4.26
N LYS A 35 -23.05 -2.14 4.73
CA LYS A 35 -22.86 -1.75 6.14
C LYS A 35 -23.58 -2.71 7.09
N GLN A 36 -24.84 -3.00 6.81
CA GLN A 36 -25.63 -3.92 7.63
C GLN A 36 -25.01 -5.32 7.65
N LYS A 37 -24.58 -5.84 6.49
CA LYS A 37 -23.92 -7.15 6.40
C LYS A 37 -22.63 -7.22 7.21
N VAL A 38 -21.82 -6.17 7.22
CA VAL A 38 -20.60 -6.13 8.07
C VAL A 38 -20.97 -6.17 9.54
N TYR A 39 -21.95 -5.37 9.98
CA TYR A 39 -22.43 -5.39 11.35
C TYR A 39 -22.99 -6.76 11.74
N ASP A 40 -23.87 -7.33 10.92
CA ASP A 40 -24.50 -8.63 11.18
C ASP A 40 -23.47 -9.76 11.29
N TYR A 41 -22.41 -9.70 10.47
CA TYR A 41 -21.37 -10.71 10.45
C TYR A 41 -20.35 -10.55 11.58
N THR A 42 -19.96 -9.34 11.88
CA THR A 42 -18.85 -9.05 12.82
C THR A 42 -19.31 -8.62 14.21
N GLY A 43 -20.47 -8.01 14.34
CA GLY A 43 -20.92 -7.32 15.56
C GLY A 43 -20.24 -5.97 15.79
N LEU A 44 -19.34 -5.51 14.86
CA LEU A 44 -18.63 -4.25 15.00
C LEU A 44 -19.49 -3.08 14.57
N GLU A 45 -19.55 -2.04 15.40
CA GLU A 45 -20.31 -0.82 15.07
C GLU A 45 -19.58 0.00 14.01
N ILE A 46 -20.31 0.38 12.96
CA ILE A 46 -19.83 1.24 11.90
C ILE A 46 -20.34 2.65 12.15
N SER A 47 -19.43 3.63 12.13
CA SER A 47 -19.78 5.03 12.32
C SER A 47 -20.93 5.49 11.41
N ASN A 48 -21.89 6.23 11.97
CA ASN A 48 -22.95 6.86 11.20
C ASN A 48 -22.41 8.00 10.30
N GLU A 49 -21.25 8.55 10.61
CA GLU A 49 -20.59 9.59 9.83
C GLU A 49 -19.85 9.03 8.61
N LEU A 50 -19.73 7.69 8.51
CA LEU A 50 -19.05 7.07 7.37
C LEU A 50 -19.77 7.44 6.07
N SER A 51 -19.04 8.10 5.19
CA SER A 51 -19.55 8.59 3.90
C SER A 51 -18.64 8.17 2.74
N ILE A 52 -19.14 8.32 1.52
CA ILE A 52 -18.39 7.98 0.30
C ILE A 52 -18.13 9.23 -0.51
N GLU A 53 -16.88 9.42 -0.94
CA GLU A 53 -16.46 10.43 -1.89
C GLU A 53 -15.91 9.79 -3.17
N TYR A 54 -16.18 10.41 -4.29
CA TYR A 54 -15.81 9.95 -5.62
C TYR A 54 -14.69 10.85 -6.13
N LEU A 55 -13.48 10.28 -6.32
CA LEU A 55 -12.31 11.05 -6.71
C LEU A 55 -11.81 10.63 -8.09
N GLY A 56 -11.55 11.62 -8.94
CA GLY A 56 -10.70 11.43 -10.11
C GLY A 56 -9.24 11.22 -9.73
N LEU A 57 -8.40 10.96 -10.75
CA LEU A 57 -6.98 10.62 -10.54
C LEU A 57 -6.24 11.65 -9.67
N ASP A 58 -6.43 12.95 -9.90
CA ASP A 58 -5.73 14.01 -9.13
C ASP A 58 -6.19 14.10 -7.67
N GLY A 59 -7.48 13.91 -7.42
CA GLY A 59 -8.01 13.84 -6.05
C GLY A 59 -7.47 12.62 -5.31
N PHE A 60 -7.47 11.48 -5.98
CA PHE A 60 -6.98 10.23 -5.41
C PHE A 60 -5.46 10.26 -5.16
N LYS A 61 -4.71 10.95 -6.01
CA LYS A 61 -3.29 11.25 -5.80
C LYS A 61 -3.02 11.96 -4.49
N ARG A 62 -3.75 13.05 -4.21
CA ARG A 62 -3.58 13.87 -3.00
C ARG A 62 -3.95 13.12 -1.73
N LEU A 63 -4.96 12.26 -1.79
CA LEU A 63 -5.42 11.48 -0.67
C LEU A 63 -4.32 10.60 -0.08
N LYS A 64 -3.63 9.94 -0.95
CA LYS A 64 -2.65 8.96 -0.50
C LYS A 64 -1.43 9.58 0.18
N GLY A 65 -0.94 10.75 -0.22
CA GLY A 65 0.15 11.46 0.48
C GLY A 65 -0.18 11.79 1.94
N LYS A 66 -1.46 11.80 2.32
CA LYS A 66 -1.88 12.14 3.69
C LYS A 66 -1.81 10.97 4.69
N LYS A 67 -1.75 9.72 4.23
CA LYS A 67 -2.03 8.56 5.08
C LYS A 67 -0.91 8.11 6.03
N VAL A 68 0.36 8.37 5.76
CA VAL A 68 1.43 7.53 6.34
C VAL A 68 2.64 8.30 6.85
N PHE A 69 2.60 9.62 6.93
CA PHE A 69 3.81 10.41 7.18
C PHE A 69 3.61 11.48 8.24
N THR A 70 4.70 11.84 8.92
CA THR A 70 4.76 13.09 9.70
C THR A 70 4.46 14.29 8.79
N ASP A 71 3.99 15.40 9.35
CA ASP A 71 3.64 16.58 8.56
C ASP A 71 4.82 17.07 7.71
N ASN A 72 6.03 16.98 8.25
CA ASN A 72 7.28 17.37 7.58
C ASN A 72 7.59 16.46 6.37
N ALA A 73 7.42 15.15 6.51
CA ALA A 73 7.60 14.20 5.43
C ALA A 73 6.49 14.33 4.38
N ARG A 74 5.27 14.62 4.80
CA ARG A 74 4.10 14.82 3.94
C ARG A 74 4.30 15.99 2.99
N GLU A 75 4.73 17.14 3.49
CA GLU A 75 5.02 18.32 2.67
C GLU A 75 6.09 18.01 1.60
N PHE A 76 7.16 17.33 2.00
CA PHE A 76 8.23 16.91 1.08
C PHE A 76 7.69 15.95 0.00
N ILE A 77 6.91 14.97 0.39
CA ILE A 77 6.33 13.97 -0.52
C ILE A 77 5.35 14.63 -1.50
N ASP A 78 4.52 15.56 -1.05
CA ASP A 78 3.59 16.29 -1.93
C ASP A 78 4.35 17.10 -2.98
N LYS A 79 5.43 17.79 -2.59
CA LYS A 79 6.30 18.51 -3.53
C LYS A 79 6.94 17.57 -4.55
N LEU A 80 7.52 16.46 -4.07
CA LEU A 80 8.18 15.48 -4.93
C LEU A 80 7.17 14.81 -5.88
N PHE A 81 6.02 14.44 -5.36
CA PHE A 81 4.95 13.82 -6.13
C PHE A 81 4.46 14.74 -7.27
N ASP A 82 4.23 16.00 -6.97
CA ASP A 82 3.84 17.01 -7.97
C ASP A 82 4.91 17.20 -9.05
N ALA A 83 6.18 17.28 -8.65
CA ALA A 83 7.29 17.44 -9.59
C ALA A 83 7.44 16.20 -10.52
N VAL A 84 7.35 14.99 -9.96
CA VAL A 84 7.44 13.74 -10.72
C VAL A 84 6.25 13.58 -11.68
N THR A 85 5.03 13.86 -11.24
CA THR A 85 3.84 13.72 -12.09
C THR A 85 3.78 14.74 -13.22
N LYS A 86 4.37 15.91 -13.04
CA LYS A 86 4.51 16.94 -14.07
C LYS A 86 5.76 16.78 -14.94
N ASN A 87 6.60 15.79 -14.63
CA ASN A 87 7.92 15.59 -15.26
C ASN A 87 8.81 16.84 -15.20
N ASP A 88 8.75 17.56 -14.08
CA ASP A 88 9.51 18.81 -13.86
C ASP A 88 10.89 18.47 -13.29
N LEU A 89 11.84 18.18 -14.20
CA LEU A 89 13.21 17.79 -13.84
C LEU A 89 13.94 18.88 -13.06
N LYS A 90 13.66 20.16 -13.32
CA LYS A 90 14.27 21.28 -12.59
C LYS A 90 13.82 21.26 -11.12
N LYS A 91 12.52 21.11 -10.91
CA LYS A 91 11.96 21.04 -9.55
C LYS A 91 12.43 19.81 -8.79
N ILE A 92 12.56 18.66 -9.46
CA ILE A 92 13.14 17.44 -8.88
C ILE A 92 14.59 17.71 -8.42
N ALA A 93 15.42 18.37 -9.25
CA ALA A 93 16.78 18.71 -8.88
C ALA A 93 16.85 19.66 -7.68
N GLU A 94 15.95 20.65 -7.59
CA GLU A 94 15.83 21.56 -6.45
C GLU A 94 15.47 20.77 -5.16
N ILE A 95 14.49 19.87 -5.22
CA ILE A 95 14.06 19.02 -4.10
C ILE A 95 15.21 18.11 -3.61
N ILE A 96 15.98 17.52 -4.53
CA ILE A 96 17.18 16.73 -4.18
C ILE A 96 18.19 17.61 -3.42
N GLY A 97 18.40 18.84 -3.88
CA GLY A 97 19.31 19.78 -3.23
C GLY A 97 18.82 20.28 -1.86
N GLU A 98 17.50 20.36 -1.63
CA GLU A 98 16.93 20.77 -0.35
C GLU A 98 17.15 19.69 0.74
N ASP A 99 16.89 18.42 0.45
CA ASP A 99 17.04 17.31 1.40
C ASP A 99 17.27 15.98 0.66
N THR A 100 18.53 15.69 0.37
CA THR A 100 18.92 14.46 -0.33
C THR A 100 18.56 13.21 0.47
N ALA A 101 18.63 13.23 1.81
CA ALA A 101 18.29 12.06 2.63
C ALA A 101 16.79 11.71 2.50
N LYS A 102 15.91 12.69 2.62
CA LYS A 102 14.47 12.48 2.37
C LYS A 102 14.19 12.05 0.94
N PHE A 103 14.89 12.61 -0.04
CA PHE A 103 14.75 12.17 -1.42
C PHE A 103 15.05 10.68 -1.57
N LEU A 104 16.14 10.18 -0.99
CA LEU A 104 16.50 8.76 -1.03
C LEU A 104 15.41 7.88 -0.40
N VAL A 105 14.90 8.26 0.75
CA VAL A 105 13.87 7.48 1.47
C VAL A 105 12.53 7.49 0.72
N TYR A 106 12.07 8.67 0.28
CA TYR A 106 10.70 8.81 -0.22
C TYR A 106 10.54 8.69 -1.74
N SER A 107 11.62 8.75 -2.53
CA SER A 107 11.53 8.62 -3.99
C SER A 107 10.98 7.26 -4.43
N THR A 108 11.43 6.17 -3.81
CA THR A 108 10.93 4.82 -4.08
C THR A 108 9.45 4.70 -3.70
N TYR A 109 9.08 5.32 -2.58
CA TYR A 109 7.70 5.39 -2.14
C TYR A 109 6.83 6.14 -3.16
N VAL A 110 7.21 7.34 -3.58
CA VAL A 110 6.48 8.13 -4.59
C VAL A 110 6.34 7.35 -5.90
N LYS A 111 7.41 6.70 -6.36
CA LYS A 111 7.39 5.87 -7.57
C LYS A 111 6.41 4.69 -7.44
N SER A 112 6.52 3.90 -6.38
CA SER A 112 5.61 2.78 -6.10
C SER A 112 4.16 3.25 -6.02
N TYR A 113 3.95 4.43 -5.47
CA TYR A 113 2.68 5.04 -5.27
C TYR A 113 2.00 5.47 -6.56
N ILE A 114 2.75 6.13 -7.45
CA ILE A 114 2.26 6.49 -8.79
C ILE A 114 1.82 5.24 -9.54
N SER A 115 2.58 4.14 -9.45
CA SER A 115 2.21 2.89 -10.11
C SER A 115 0.92 2.27 -9.55
N LYS A 116 0.66 2.43 -8.26
CA LYS A 116 -0.56 1.92 -7.60
C LYS A 116 -1.82 2.75 -7.88
N LEU A 117 -1.69 4.01 -8.30
CA LEU A 117 -2.84 4.87 -8.61
C LEU A 117 -3.76 4.30 -9.69
N THR A 118 -3.19 3.53 -10.61
CA THR A 118 -3.91 2.89 -11.71
C THR A 118 -4.44 1.50 -11.35
N THR A 119 -4.17 0.99 -10.15
CA THR A 119 -4.58 -0.35 -9.72
C THR A 119 -5.40 -0.36 -8.42
N THR A 120 -5.41 0.72 -7.66
CA THR A 120 -6.17 0.81 -6.40
C THR A 120 -7.59 1.34 -6.68
N TYR A 121 -8.59 0.57 -6.30
CA TYR A 121 -10.01 0.90 -6.55
C TYR A 121 -10.60 1.84 -5.52
N GLY A 122 -10.25 1.67 -4.26
CA GLY A 122 -10.75 2.45 -3.14
C GLY A 122 -9.68 2.75 -2.10
N ASP A 123 -10.05 3.58 -1.14
CA ASP A 123 -9.23 3.90 0.03
C ASP A 123 -10.09 4.48 1.16
N TYR A 124 -9.76 4.18 2.40
CA TYR A 124 -10.42 4.71 3.57
C TYR A 124 -9.50 5.69 4.33
N LEU A 125 -10.02 6.87 4.67
CA LEU A 125 -9.33 7.86 5.51
C LEU A 125 -10.34 8.80 6.17
N ASP A 126 -10.14 9.08 7.47
CA ASP A 126 -10.90 10.11 8.23
C ASP A 126 -12.42 9.99 8.10
N SER A 127 -12.97 8.80 8.39
CA SER A 127 -14.40 8.46 8.30
C SER A 127 -15.00 8.59 6.89
N LYS A 128 -14.16 8.57 5.85
CA LYS A 128 -14.59 8.63 4.46
C LYS A 128 -14.01 7.49 3.64
N ILE A 129 -14.84 6.91 2.80
CA ILE A 129 -14.44 5.99 1.75
C ILE A 129 -14.24 6.78 0.47
N TYR A 130 -13.11 6.65 -0.15
CA TYR A 130 -12.78 7.29 -1.40
C TYR A 130 -12.72 6.27 -2.52
N LEU A 131 -13.59 6.42 -3.51
CA LEU A 131 -13.59 5.55 -4.69
C LEU A 131 -12.80 6.18 -5.82
N ASN A 132 -11.88 5.41 -6.40
CA ASN A 132 -11.04 5.84 -7.52
C ASN A 132 -11.81 5.77 -8.84
N MET A 133 -12.46 6.87 -9.20
CA MET A 133 -13.27 6.95 -10.41
C MET A 133 -12.43 6.97 -11.71
N PHE A 134 -11.12 7.15 -11.63
CA PHE A 134 -10.25 6.93 -12.77
C PHE A 134 -10.29 5.47 -13.26
N ILE A 135 -10.45 4.51 -12.33
CA ILE A 135 -10.58 3.08 -12.67
C ILE A 135 -12.05 2.67 -12.68
N LEU A 136 -12.76 2.95 -11.60
CA LEU A 136 -14.14 2.50 -11.39
C LEU A 136 -15.16 3.28 -12.24
N GLY A 137 -14.80 4.46 -12.76
CA GLY A 137 -15.65 5.22 -13.69
C GLY A 137 -15.79 4.58 -15.07
N ASP A 138 -14.89 3.66 -15.42
CA ASP A 138 -14.87 3.00 -16.73
C ASP A 138 -14.54 1.51 -16.57
N TYR A 139 -15.56 0.66 -16.67
CA TYR A 139 -15.36 -0.79 -16.50
C TYR A 139 -14.34 -1.42 -17.47
N PRO A 140 -14.12 -0.95 -18.71
CA PRO A 140 -13.05 -1.47 -19.55
C PRO A 140 -11.66 -1.32 -18.96
N LYS A 141 -11.42 -0.32 -18.10
CA LYS A 141 -10.12 -0.17 -17.43
C LYS A 141 -9.86 -1.28 -16.43
N ILE A 142 -10.88 -1.71 -15.68
CA ILE A 142 -10.76 -2.87 -14.77
C ILE A 142 -10.37 -4.12 -15.54
N ILE A 143 -10.99 -4.36 -16.70
CA ILE A 143 -10.71 -5.52 -17.56
C ILE A 143 -9.28 -5.45 -18.10
N LEU A 144 -8.87 -4.31 -18.63
CA LEU A 144 -7.53 -4.12 -19.20
C LEU A 144 -6.42 -4.41 -18.20
N TYR A 145 -6.64 -4.06 -16.93
CA TYR A 145 -5.66 -4.30 -15.87
C TYR A 145 -5.60 -5.75 -15.39
N LYS A 146 -6.66 -6.54 -15.61
CA LYS A 146 -6.71 -7.89 -15.06
C LYS A 146 -6.62 -9.03 -16.07
N GLN A 147 -7.26 -8.94 -17.22
CA GLN A 147 -7.30 -10.10 -18.15
C GLN A 147 -7.27 -9.76 -19.66
N GLY A 148 -7.02 -8.51 -20.03
CA GLY A 148 -6.96 -8.11 -21.43
C GLY A 148 -8.27 -7.54 -21.99
N PRO A 149 -8.44 -7.56 -23.33
CA PRO A 149 -9.46 -6.73 -23.99
C PRO A 149 -10.90 -7.19 -23.72
N PRO A 150 -11.83 -6.26 -23.42
CA PRO A 150 -13.22 -6.58 -23.08
C PRO A 150 -14.03 -7.21 -24.20
N TYR A 151 -13.60 -7.07 -25.47
CA TYR A 151 -14.32 -7.64 -26.62
C TYR A 151 -14.26 -9.18 -26.68
N GLN A 152 -13.40 -9.80 -25.89
CA GLN A 152 -13.32 -11.27 -25.76
C GLN A 152 -14.31 -11.85 -24.76
N MET A 153 -15.06 -11.02 -24.03
CA MET A 153 -15.95 -11.43 -22.95
C MET A 153 -17.41 -11.13 -23.28
N LYS A 154 -18.34 -11.94 -22.70
CA LYS A 154 -19.77 -11.66 -22.81
C LYS A 154 -20.09 -10.36 -22.07
N SER A 155 -20.84 -9.46 -22.72
CA SER A 155 -21.20 -8.14 -22.16
C SER A 155 -21.88 -8.22 -20.78
N GLU A 156 -22.72 -9.24 -20.56
CA GLU A 156 -23.41 -9.44 -19.28
C GLU A 156 -22.44 -9.86 -18.18
N SER A 157 -21.51 -10.77 -18.43
CA SER A 157 -20.48 -11.17 -17.47
C SER A 157 -19.56 -10.00 -17.11
N VAL A 158 -19.24 -9.14 -18.09
CA VAL A 158 -18.44 -7.93 -17.85
C VAL A 158 -19.18 -6.95 -16.95
N LYS A 159 -20.47 -6.71 -17.18
CA LYS A 159 -21.28 -5.82 -16.34
C LYS A 159 -21.43 -6.36 -14.93
N SER A 160 -21.76 -7.63 -14.79
CA SER A 160 -21.89 -8.30 -13.51
C SER A 160 -20.56 -8.31 -12.74
N GLY A 161 -19.45 -8.69 -13.40
CA GLY A 161 -18.13 -8.62 -12.78
C GLY A 161 -17.72 -7.20 -12.35
N TYR A 162 -18.11 -6.20 -13.12
CA TYR A 162 -17.92 -4.80 -12.71
C TYR A 162 -18.71 -4.43 -11.44
N LEU A 163 -19.97 -4.88 -11.34
CA LEU A 163 -20.76 -4.70 -10.10
C LEU A 163 -20.13 -5.43 -8.93
N GLY A 164 -19.59 -6.62 -9.16
CA GLY A 164 -18.82 -7.36 -8.17
C GLY A 164 -17.59 -6.61 -7.69
N ALA A 165 -16.84 -5.97 -8.60
CA ALA A 165 -15.70 -5.12 -8.24
C ALA A 165 -16.12 -3.93 -7.37
N LEU A 166 -17.24 -3.27 -7.69
CA LEU A 166 -17.78 -2.18 -6.86
C LEU A 166 -18.20 -2.65 -5.47
N LYS A 167 -18.94 -3.76 -5.40
CA LYS A 167 -19.38 -4.34 -4.12
C LYS A 167 -18.19 -4.73 -3.25
N MET A 168 -17.21 -5.42 -3.84
CA MET A 168 -15.97 -5.80 -3.15
C MET A 168 -15.24 -4.59 -2.60
N THR A 169 -15.00 -3.57 -3.43
CA THR A 169 -14.28 -2.36 -3.03
C THR A 169 -14.99 -1.64 -1.91
N VAL A 170 -16.29 -1.37 -2.07
CA VAL A 170 -17.07 -0.66 -1.03
C VAL A 170 -17.09 -1.46 0.29
N LEU A 171 -17.23 -2.78 0.22
CA LEU A 171 -17.22 -3.64 1.40
C LEU A 171 -15.85 -3.66 2.08
N GLU A 172 -14.75 -3.76 1.32
CA GLU A 172 -13.37 -3.73 1.83
C GLU A 172 -13.11 -2.42 2.59
N GLU A 173 -13.53 -1.27 2.03
CA GLU A 173 -13.34 0.03 2.69
C GLU A 173 -14.26 0.24 3.91
N ILE A 174 -15.46 -0.35 3.92
CA ILE A 174 -16.31 -0.39 5.13
C ILE A 174 -15.61 -1.19 6.23
N ILE A 175 -15.00 -2.32 5.90
CA ILE A 175 -14.25 -3.13 6.87
C ILE A 175 -13.05 -2.33 7.38
N HIS A 176 -12.32 -1.63 6.52
CA HIS A 176 -11.22 -0.76 6.96
C HIS A 176 -11.69 0.35 7.89
N SER A 177 -12.94 0.82 7.78
CA SER A 177 -13.48 1.86 8.67
C SER A 177 -13.62 1.42 10.14
N VAL A 178 -13.74 0.12 10.41
CA VAL A 178 -13.79 -0.43 11.78
C VAL A 178 -12.40 -0.81 12.30
N GLN A 179 -11.37 -0.82 11.48
CA GLN A 179 -10.00 -1.20 11.83
C GLN A 179 -9.13 0.00 12.28
N THR A 180 -9.72 1.05 12.86
CA THR A 180 -9.02 2.32 13.16
C THR A 180 -7.80 2.13 14.07
N ASN A 181 -7.86 1.21 15.05
CA ASN A 181 -6.71 0.93 15.90
C ASN A 181 -5.56 0.28 15.13
N LEU A 182 -5.85 -0.68 14.25
CA LEU A 182 -4.84 -1.30 13.39
C LEU A 182 -4.19 -0.27 12.47
N GLN A 183 -4.99 0.63 11.88
CA GLN A 183 -4.46 1.71 11.03
C GLN A 183 -3.54 2.64 11.81
N ARG A 184 -3.93 3.03 13.04
CA ARG A 184 -3.11 3.86 13.91
C ARG A 184 -1.78 3.18 14.26
N LEU A 185 -1.82 1.91 14.63
CA LEU A 185 -0.61 1.14 14.95
C LEU A 185 0.29 0.96 13.72
N ASN A 186 -0.29 0.67 12.57
CA ASN A 186 0.45 0.58 11.30
C ASN A 186 1.14 1.90 10.96
N MET A 187 0.44 3.02 11.07
CA MET A 187 1.00 4.35 10.83
C MET A 187 2.17 4.65 11.78
N GLN A 188 2.03 4.34 13.07
CA GLN A 188 3.12 4.51 14.05
C GLN A 188 4.36 3.70 13.66
N ALA A 189 4.19 2.45 13.26
CA ALA A 189 5.29 1.60 12.84
C ALA A 189 5.97 2.13 11.55
N VAL A 190 5.20 2.56 10.57
CA VAL A 190 5.72 3.15 9.32
C VAL A 190 6.51 4.43 9.58
N VAL A 191 6.02 5.31 10.45
CA VAL A 191 6.74 6.54 10.84
C VAL A 191 8.08 6.19 11.48
N GLN A 192 8.13 5.19 12.38
CA GLN A 192 9.37 4.74 13.00
C GLN A 192 10.35 4.16 11.97
N VAL A 193 9.89 3.31 11.06
CA VAL A 193 10.72 2.76 9.98
C VAL A 193 11.31 3.88 9.11
N ASN A 194 10.49 4.83 8.69
CA ASN A 194 10.94 5.94 7.85
C ASN A 194 11.96 6.84 8.56
N THR A 195 11.76 7.11 9.85
CA THR A 195 12.72 7.89 10.66
C THR A 195 14.09 7.20 10.71
N ILE A 196 14.11 5.88 10.88
CA ILE A 196 15.34 5.10 10.89
C ILE A 196 15.99 5.05 9.51
N ASN A 197 15.18 4.94 8.45
CA ASN A 197 15.68 5.01 7.07
C ASN A 197 16.27 6.38 6.72
N GLU A 198 15.71 7.49 7.24
CA GLU A 198 16.30 8.82 7.09
C GLU A 198 17.66 8.94 7.81
N GLU A 199 17.78 8.34 9.01
CA GLU A 199 19.05 8.28 9.72
C GLU A 199 20.10 7.50 8.92
N LEU A 200 19.73 6.34 8.37
CA LEU A 200 20.62 5.57 7.50
C LEU A 200 21.05 6.36 6.27
N ALA A 201 20.10 7.05 5.62
CA ALA A 201 20.41 7.88 4.46
C ALA A 201 21.43 8.98 4.81
N LYS A 202 21.25 9.67 5.94
CA LYS A 202 22.20 10.69 6.41
C LYS A 202 23.57 10.09 6.69
N THR A 203 23.61 8.95 7.42
CA THR A 203 24.87 8.24 7.70
C THR A 203 25.63 7.91 6.42
N ILE A 204 24.96 7.43 5.37
CA ILE A 204 25.60 7.10 4.10
C ILE A 204 26.03 8.37 3.34
N LEU A 205 25.25 9.43 3.39
CA LEU A 205 25.59 10.71 2.75
C LEU A 205 26.82 11.39 3.38
N GLU A 206 27.10 11.13 4.66
CA GLU A 206 28.25 11.66 5.40
C GLU A 206 29.55 10.85 5.16
N LEU A 207 29.49 9.64 4.58
CA LEU A 207 30.69 8.86 4.26
C LEU A 207 31.62 9.62 3.31
N ASP A 208 32.92 9.53 3.57
CA ASP A 208 33.94 10.04 2.66
C ASP A 208 34.03 9.21 1.36
N GLU A 209 34.63 9.78 0.33
CA GLU A 209 34.70 9.16 -1.00
C GLU A 209 35.51 7.85 -1.02
N LYS A 210 36.53 7.74 -0.18
CA LYS A 210 37.34 6.53 -0.07
C LYS A 210 36.48 5.39 0.50
N THR A 211 35.81 5.62 1.61
CA THR A 211 34.91 4.65 2.24
C THR A 211 33.78 4.23 1.27
N VAL A 212 33.19 5.19 0.54
CA VAL A 212 32.16 4.89 -0.48
C VAL A 212 32.71 3.97 -1.56
N THR A 213 33.91 4.22 -2.06
CA THR A 213 34.55 3.41 -3.11
C THR A 213 34.83 2.00 -2.59
N GLU A 214 35.52 1.87 -1.45
CA GLU A 214 35.91 0.58 -0.87
C GLU A 214 34.66 -0.27 -0.52
N LEU A 215 33.62 0.34 0.00
CA LEU A 215 32.36 -0.35 0.34
C LEU A 215 31.58 -0.75 -0.93
N THR A 216 31.57 0.08 -1.97
CA THR A 216 30.98 -0.22 -3.27
C THR A 216 31.65 -1.42 -3.93
N GLU A 217 32.99 -1.48 -3.90
CA GLU A 217 33.76 -2.61 -4.40
C GLU A 217 33.52 -3.87 -3.57
N TYR A 218 33.52 -3.76 -2.26
CA TYR A 218 33.25 -4.89 -1.36
C TYR A 218 31.87 -5.52 -1.59
N LEU A 219 30.86 -4.68 -1.76
CA LEU A 219 29.49 -5.12 -2.04
C LEU A 219 29.27 -5.50 -3.52
N GLN A 220 30.29 -5.40 -4.36
CA GLN A 220 30.22 -5.69 -5.79
C GLN A 220 29.11 -4.92 -6.52
N LEU A 221 28.88 -3.68 -6.11
CA LEU A 221 27.87 -2.84 -6.75
C LEU A 221 28.35 -2.34 -8.10
N GLN A 222 27.40 -2.08 -9.00
CA GLN A 222 27.70 -1.50 -10.29
C GLN A 222 28.44 -0.17 -10.14
N LEU A 223 29.57 -0.03 -10.81
CA LEU A 223 30.34 1.20 -10.80
C LEU A 223 29.56 2.32 -11.47
N VAL A 224 29.46 3.43 -10.78
CA VAL A 224 28.88 4.67 -11.29
C VAL A 224 30.04 5.62 -11.57
N PRO A 225 30.04 6.36 -12.72
CA PRO A 225 31.09 7.34 -13.03
C PRO A 225 31.32 8.33 -11.87
N GLU A 226 32.59 8.77 -11.71
CA GLU A 226 32.96 9.58 -10.54
C GLU A 226 32.24 10.92 -10.42
N GLU A 227 31.83 11.50 -11.54
CA GLU A 227 31.06 12.74 -11.58
C GLU A 227 29.68 12.61 -10.90
N PHE A 228 29.17 11.39 -10.75
CA PHE A 228 27.85 11.13 -10.11
C PHE A 228 27.98 10.72 -8.63
N LYS A 229 28.62 11.54 -7.80
CA LYS A 229 28.88 11.25 -6.37
C LYS A 229 27.60 10.91 -5.58
N ILE A 230 26.52 11.65 -5.81
CA ILE A 230 25.21 11.39 -5.15
C ILE A 230 24.67 10.04 -5.59
N ALA A 231 24.83 9.65 -6.86
CA ALA A 231 24.34 8.37 -7.35
C ALA A 231 25.10 7.17 -6.74
N LYS A 232 26.41 7.30 -6.46
CA LYS A 232 27.18 6.27 -5.73
C LYS A 232 26.60 6.05 -4.32
N LYS A 233 26.40 7.13 -3.57
CA LYS A 233 25.82 7.08 -2.21
C LYS A 233 24.37 6.60 -2.23
N ALA A 234 23.60 6.98 -3.25
CA ALA A 234 22.23 6.47 -3.44
C ALA A 234 22.23 4.95 -3.67
N ASN A 235 23.13 4.42 -4.47
CA ASN A 235 23.24 2.96 -4.68
C ASN A 235 23.59 2.23 -3.38
N LEU A 236 24.51 2.77 -2.57
CA LEU A 236 24.81 2.23 -1.24
C LEU A 236 23.60 2.28 -0.33
N PHE A 237 22.88 3.40 -0.29
CA PHE A 237 21.65 3.51 0.50
C PHE A 237 20.63 2.45 0.09
N PHE A 238 20.34 2.30 -1.20
CA PHE A 238 19.38 1.30 -1.68
C PHE A 238 19.82 -0.14 -1.40
N MET A 239 21.13 -0.41 -1.45
CA MET A 239 21.64 -1.73 -1.09
C MET A 239 21.55 -1.99 0.41
N LEU A 240 21.97 -1.03 1.24
CA LEU A 240 22.04 -1.17 2.70
C LEU A 240 20.71 -0.81 3.40
N ASN A 241 19.72 -0.30 2.66
CA ASN A 241 18.40 -0.09 3.24
C ASN A 241 17.83 -1.44 3.69
N PRO A 242 17.45 -1.59 4.98
CA PRO A 242 16.99 -2.87 5.51
C PRO A 242 15.79 -3.45 4.75
N ASP A 243 14.89 -2.61 4.25
CA ASP A 243 13.75 -3.06 3.44
C ASP A 243 14.20 -3.79 2.17
N ASN A 244 15.30 -3.37 1.56
CA ASN A 244 15.86 -4.03 0.39
C ASN A 244 16.82 -5.16 0.75
N PHE A 245 17.77 -4.89 1.64
CA PHE A 245 18.82 -5.84 1.98
C PHE A 245 18.29 -7.04 2.78
N ILE A 246 17.60 -6.77 3.89
CA ILE A 246 17.16 -7.84 4.79
C ILE A 246 15.99 -8.60 4.18
N THR A 247 14.97 -7.90 3.66
CA THR A 247 13.77 -8.56 3.16
C THR A 247 13.97 -9.29 1.84
N ASN A 248 14.81 -8.77 0.96
CA ASN A 248 15.06 -9.38 -0.35
C ASN A 248 16.18 -10.44 -0.31
N VAL A 249 17.19 -10.25 0.54
CA VAL A 249 18.32 -11.19 0.63
C VAL A 249 18.05 -12.31 1.61
N MET A 250 17.47 -12.01 2.78
CA MET A 250 17.21 -12.99 3.84
C MET A 250 15.82 -13.65 3.76
N GLY A 251 14.95 -13.12 2.90
CA GLY A 251 13.59 -13.61 2.69
C GLY A 251 12.63 -13.33 3.86
N PRO A 252 11.41 -13.89 3.79
CA PRO A 252 10.34 -13.56 4.73
C PRO A 252 10.60 -14.01 6.17
N ASP A 253 11.57 -14.91 6.40
CA ASP A 253 11.87 -15.43 7.72
C ASP A 253 12.47 -14.38 8.66
N VAL A 254 13.09 -13.32 8.11
CA VAL A 254 13.59 -12.18 8.90
C VAL A 254 12.51 -11.56 9.78
N MET A 255 11.25 -11.65 9.38
CA MET A 255 10.13 -11.14 10.16
C MET A 255 9.92 -11.87 11.50
N THR A 256 10.59 -12.98 11.73
CA THR A 256 10.56 -13.71 13.02
C THR A 256 11.86 -13.64 13.80
N TYR A 257 12.89 -13.00 13.26
CA TYR A 257 14.20 -12.89 13.91
C TYR A 257 14.14 -11.99 15.15
N THR A 258 14.99 -12.27 16.10
CA THR A 258 15.17 -11.43 17.29
C THR A 258 16.36 -10.49 17.17
N ARG A 259 17.27 -10.81 16.24
CA ARG A 259 18.50 -10.04 16.00
C ARG A 259 18.88 -10.15 14.51
N VAL A 260 19.46 -9.11 13.99
CA VAL A 260 20.12 -9.07 12.68
C VAL A 260 21.62 -8.93 12.92
N GLU A 261 22.40 -9.83 12.38
CA GLU A 261 23.86 -9.77 12.38
C GLU A 261 24.34 -9.26 11.03
N ILE A 262 25.31 -8.35 11.05
CA ILE A 262 25.90 -7.75 9.87
C ILE A 262 27.31 -8.31 9.71
N ASP A 263 27.74 -8.43 8.47
CA ASP A 263 29.14 -8.75 8.16
C ASP A 263 30.08 -7.75 8.90
N PRO A 264 31.02 -8.24 9.71
CA PRO A 264 31.94 -7.38 10.46
C PRO A 264 32.65 -6.37 9.58
N LYS A 265 32.99 -6.72 8.35
CA LYS A 265 33.68 -5.83 7.41
C LYS A 265 32.78 -4.65 6.98
N ILE A 266 31.48 -4.86 6.85
CA ILE A 266 30.52 -3.75 6.59
C ILE A 266 30.43 -2.85 7.83
N SER A 267 30.45 -3.46 9.02
CA SER A 267 30.44 -2.72 10.28
C SER A 267 31.73 -1.89 10.49
N ASP A 268 32.87 -2.32 9.94
CA ASP A 268 34.11 -1.53 9.95
C ASP A 268 33.97 -0.25 9.10
N PHE A 269 33.24 -0.29 7.99
CA PHE A 269 32.95 0.88 7.16
C PHE A 269 31.87 1.79 7.77
N ILE A 270 30.84 1.19 8.36
CA ILE A 270 29.71 1.92 8.95
C ILE A 270 29.43 1.36 10.36
N PRO A 271 30.16 1.82 11.38
CA PRO A 271 30.04 1.26 12.74
C PRO A 271 28.64 1.36 13.37
N SER A 272 27.83 2.34 12.94
CA SER A 272 26.46 2.52 13.44
C SER A 272 25.44 1.59 12.78
N LEU A 273 25.78 0.86 11.71
CA LEU A 273 24.83 0.14 10.88
C LEU A 273 24.10 -0.98 11.64
N GLU A 274 24.81 -1.74 12.46
CA GLU A 274 24.19 -2.80 13.27
C GLU A 274 23.16 -2.24 14.23
N ALA A 275 23.48 -1.13 14.90
CA ALA A 275 22.56 -0.45 15.82
C ALA A 275 21.32 0.10 15.08
N ILE A 276 21.49 0.62 13.85
CA ILE A 276 20.39 1.07 12.99
C ILE A 276 19.49 -0.12 12.66
N TYR A 277 20.04 -1.26 12.25
CA TYR A 277 19.27 -2.45 11.88
C TYR A 277 18.53 -3.06 13.09
N GLN A 278 19.14 -3.10 14.26
CA GLN A 278 18.47 -3.58 15.47
C GLN A 278 17.26 -2.72 15.84
N ARG A 279 17.35 -1.41 15.69
CA ARG A 279 16.22 -0.49 15.95
C ARG A 279 15.15 -0.58 14.88
N TRP A 280 15.52 -0.87 13.63
CA TRP A 280 14.60 -1.03 12.50
C TRP A 280 13.78 -2.31 12.59
N LEU A 281 14.35 -3.40 13.12
CA LEU A 281 13.75 -4.73 13.10
C LEU A 281 12.38 -4.78 13.78
N LYS A 282 12.24 -4.25 14.97
CA LYS A 282 10.97 -4.28 15.70
C LYS A 282 9.84 -3.49 15.03
N PRO A 283 10.06 -2.24 14.61
CA PRO A 283 9.04 -1.48 13.86
C PRO A 283 8.59 -2.15 12.57
N ILE A 284 9.50 -2.70 11.77
CA ILE A 284 9.12 -3.37 10.50
C ILE A 284 8.35 -4.66 10.75
N GLN A 285 8.71 -5.43 11.77
CA GLN A 285 7.95 -6.61 12.17
C GLN A 285 6.54 -6.23 12.61
N SER A 286 6.40 -5.17 13.40
CA SER A 286 5.11 -4.65 13.83
C SER A 286 4.28 -4.20 12.63
N GLN A 287 4.85 -3.40 11.73
CA GLN A 287 4.19 -2.97 10.49
C GLN A 287 3.72 -4.17 9.67
N HIS A 288 4.60 -5.14 9.47
CA HIS A 288 4.28 -6.35 8.70
C HIS A 288 3.10 -7.12 9.31
N ALA A 289 3.15 -7.36 10.63
CA ALA A 289 2.11 -8.11 11.33
C ALA A 289 0.76 -7.39 11.31
N ILE A 290 0.76 -6.09 11.61
CA ILE A 290 -0.46 -5.29 11.64
C ILE A 290 -1.08 -5.17 10.26
N PHE A 291 -0.25 -4.89 9.24
CA PHE A 291 -0.72 -4.79 7.86
C PHE A 291 -1.29 -6.14 7.35
N THR A 292 -0.59 -7.25 7.62
CA THR A 292 -1.05 -8.59 7.27
C THR A 292 -2.38 -8.93 7.96
N THR A 293 -2.53 -8.56 9.23
CA THR A 293 -3.79 -8.74 9.98
C THR A 293 -4.92 -7.91 9.39
N MET A 294 -4.66 -6.65 9.11
CA MET A 294 -5.65 -5.70 8.60
C MET A 294 -6.19 -6.13 7.24
N GLU A 295 -5.30 -6.41 6.30
CA GLU A 295 -5.65 -6.81 4.94
C GLU A 295 -6.24 -8.23 4.89
N GLY A 296 -5.71 -9.14 5.71
CA GLY A 296 -6.20 -10.51 5.78
C GLY A 296 -7.60 -10.61 6.40
N MET A 297 -7.87 -9.84 7.45
CA MET A 297 -9.21 -9.73 8.03
C MET A 297 -10.22 -9.17 7.00
N ALA A 298 -9.82 -8.13 6.24
CA ALA A 298 -10.66 -7.58 5.18
C ALA A 298 -10.94 -8.60 4.09
N GLU A 299 -9.92 -9.30 3.61
CA GLU A 299 -10.06 -10.35 2.60
C GLU A 299 -10.96 -11.50 3.07
N PHE A 300 -10.79 -11.97 4.32
CA PHE A 300 -11.65 -12.99 4.90
C PHE A 300 -13.12 -12.54 4.91
N LEU A 301 -13.41 -11.34 5.43
CA LEU A 301 -14.76 -10.82 5.56
C LEU A 301 -15.41 -10.59 4.20
N VAL A 302 -14.69 -10.03 3.23
CA VAL A 302 -15.19 -9.85 1.86
C VAL A 302 -15.62 -11.17 1.27
N GLN A 303 -14.77 -12.20 1.36
CA GLN A 303 -15.07 -13.52 0.82
C GLN A 303 -16.26 -14.20 1.54
N GLN A 304 -16.38 -14.04 2.85
CA GLN A 304 -17.50 -14.63 3.60
C GLN A 304 -18.84 -13.91 3.34
N ILE A 305 -18.83 -12.58 3.32
CA ILE A 305 -20.04 -11.78 3.15
C ILE A 305 -20.57 -11.84 1.72
N LEU A 306 -19.68 -11.91 0.73
CA LEU A 306 -20.05 -11.95 -0.69
C LEU A 306 -19.99 -13.35 -1.31
N LYS A 307 -19.80 -14.42 -0.53
CA LYS A 307 -19.64 -15.79 -1.05
C LYS A 307 -20.74 -16.23 -2.01
N ASP A 308 -21.99 -15.83 -1.76
CA ASP A 308 -23.17 -16.21 -2.56
C ASP A 308 -23.62 -15.07 -3.51
N ASP A 309 -22.85 -13.96 -3.60
CA ASP A 309 -23.17 -12.86 -4.51
C ASP A 309 -22.70 -13.17 -5.92
N THR A 310 -23.65 -13.27 -6.85
CA THR A 310 -23.39 -13.64 -8.25
C THR A 310 -22.46 -12.64 -8.96
N ASP A 311 -22.58 -11.35 -8.65
CA ASP A 311 -21.73 -10.33 -9.25
C ASP A 311 -20.29 -10.47 -8.79
N PHE A 312 -20.10 -10.75 -7.50
CA PHE A 312 -18.76 -10.99 -6.94
C PHE A 312 -18.15 -12.28 -7.50
N GLN A 313 -18.91 -13.36 -7.65
CA GLN A 313 -18.43 -14.60 -8.27
C GLN A 313 -18.04 -14.37 -9.74
N ASN A 314 -18.82 -13.59 -10.49
CA ASN A 314 -18.45 -13.17 -11.84
C ASN A 314 -17.18 -12.30 -11.85
N TYR A 315 -17.01 -11.42 -10.87
CA TYR A 315 -15.76 -10.65 -10.72
C TYR A 315 -14.57 -11.59 -10.54
N LEU A 316 -14.63 -12.52 -9.60
CA LEU A 316 -13.55 -13.46 -9.31
C LEU A 316 -13.17 -14.30 -10.54
N THR A 317 -14.16 -14.85 -11.26
CA THR A 317 -13.91 -15.71 -12.41
C THR A 317 -13.46 -14.96 -13.65
N THR A 318 -13.94 -13.71 -13.85
CA THR A 318 -13.70 -12.94 -15.07
C THR A 318 -12.48 -12.03 -14.94
N PHE A 319 -12.17 -11.50 -13.76
CA PHE A 319 -11.22 -10.41 -13.59
C PHE A 319 -10.03 -10.73 -12.65
N VAL A 320 -10.05 -11.81 -11.91
CA VAL A 320 -8.93 -12.18 -11.04
C VAL A 320 -7.85 -12.88 -11.85
N GLY A 321 -6.76 -12.18 -12.08
CA GLY A 321 -5.49 -12.77 -12.47
C GLY A 321 -4.74 -13.32 -11.24
N THR A 322 -3.79 -14.20 -11.47
CA THR A 322 -2.82 -14.62 -10.43
C THR A 322 -1.93 -13.44 -10.08
N ASP A 323 -2.12 -12.86 -8.89
CA ASP A 323 -1.23 -11.85 -8.33
C ASP A 323 -0.28 -12.53 -7.33
N TYR A 324 0.98 -12.70 -7.72
CA TYR A 324 2.05 -13.25 -6.86
C TYR A 324 2.84 -12.15 -6.14
N SER A 325 2.29 -10.94 -6.04
CA SER A 325 2.94 -9.86 -5.30
C SER A 325 3.06 -10.19 -3.81
N SER A 326 4.04 -9.56 -3.14
CA SER A 326 4.18 -9.67 -1.69
C SER A 326 2.91 -9.21 -0.93
N TYR A 327 2.11 -8.35 -1.54
CA TYR A 327 0.82 -7.90 -1.03
C TYR A 327 -0.22 -9.04 -1.02
N SER A 328 -0.32 -9.79 -2.11
CA SER A 328 -1.21 -10.96 -2.23
C SER A 328 -0.86 -12.03 -1.19
N VAL A 329 0.44 -12.29 -0.99
CA VAL A 329 0.91 -13.24 0.04
C VAL A 329 0.50 -12.78 1.44
N LYS A 330 0.63 -11.49 1.76
CA LYS A 330 0.19 -10.94 3.06
C LYS A 330 -1.31 -11.08 3.26
N LYS A 331 -2.11 -10.75 2.24
CA LYS A 331 -3.58 -10.95 2.27
C LYS A 331 -3.94 -12.42 2.54
N SER A 332 -3.32 -13.36 1.83
CA SER A 332 -3.57 -14.80 2.02
C SER A 332 -3.20 -15.26 3.43
N THR A 333 -1.99 -14.94 3.89
CA THR A 333 -1.53 -15.31 5.24
C THR A 333 -2.44 -14.75 6.33
N GLY A 334 -2.81 -13.48 6.24
CA GLY A 334 -3.70 -12.84 7.21
C GLY A 334 -5.12 -13.39 7.16
N LYS A 335 -5.62 -13.75 5.97
CA LYS A 335 -6.92 -14.41 5.80
C LYS A 335 -6.93 -15.78 6.48
N GLU A 336 -5.94 -16.64 6.21
CA GLU A 336 -5.82 -17.96 6.81
C GLU A 336 -5.73 -17.88 8.34
N PHE A 337 -4.98 -16.91 8.85
CA PHE A 337 -4.89 -16.62 10.28
C PHE A 337 -6.25 -16.19 10.87
N THR A 338 -6.96 -15.29 10.20
CA THR A 338 -8.29 -14.82 10.63
C THR A 338 -9.30 -15.97 10.61
N GLU A 339 -9.29 -16.80 9.57
CA GLU A 339 -10.16 -17.98 9.46
C GLU A 339 -9.90 -18.98 10.59
N TYR A 340 -8.63 -19.25 10.90
CA TYR A 340 -8.26 -20.11 12.01
C TYR A 340 -8.84 -19.60 13.34
N LEU A 341 -8.69 -18.32 13.62
CA LEU A 341 -9.22 -17.71 14.85
C LEU A 341 -10.75 -17.65 14.86
N PHE A 342 -11.37 -17.43 13.71
CA PHE A 342 -12.83 -17.41 13.60
C PHE A 342 -13.45 -18.76 13.94
N ASN A 343 -12.80 -19.86 13.61
CA ASN A 343 -13.23 -21.19 14.01
C ASN A 343 -13.15 -21.41 15.53
N GLU A 344 -12.25 -20.70 16.24
CA GLU A 344 -12.09 -20.79 17.69
C GLU A 344 -13.00 -19.80 18.48
N PHE A 345 -13.12 -18.57 18.01
CA PHE A 345 -13.76 -17.47 18.75
C PHE A 345 -15.05 -16.94 18.10
N GLY A 346 -15.41 -17.39 16.90
CA GLY A 346 -16.52 -16.85 16.14
C GLY A 346 -16.35 -15.34 15.91
N LYS A 347 -17.43 -14.57 16.06
CA LYS A 347 -17.44 -13.11 15.86
C LYS A 347 -16.48 -12.34 16.76
N ASN A 348 -16.15 -12.85 17.93
CA ASN A 348 -15.22 -12.20 18.87
C ASN A 348 -13.79 -12.10 18.29
N THR A 349 -13.49 -12.85 17.25
CA THR A 349 -12.21 -12.78 16.52
C THR A 349 -11.90 -11.36 16.07
N PHE A 350 -12.87 -10.67 15.51
CA PHE A 350 -12.64 -9.38 14.88
C PHE A 350 -12.28 -8.29 15.89
N GLU A 351 -12.99 -8.25 17.03
CA GLU A 351 -12.64 -7.34 18.12
C GLU A 351 -11.25 -7.66 18.69
N LYS A 352 -10.96 -8.94 18.94
CA LYS A 352 -9.63 -9.36 19.43
C LYS A 352 -8.49 -8.93 18.51
N LEU A 353 -8.65 -9.15 17.21
CA LEU A 353 -7.64 -8.76 16.21
C LEU A 353 -7.41 -7.24 16.15
N ILE A 354 -8.47 -6.45 16.32
CA ILE A 354 -8.39 -4.98 16.30
C ILE A 354 -7.75 -4.45 17.58
N VAL A 355 -8.12 -4.99 18.74
CA VAL A 355 -7.64 -4.51 20.05
C VAL A 355 -6.22 -4.99 20.34
N ASP A 356 -5.93 -6.24 20.08
CA ASP A 356 -4.67 -6.91 20.41
C ASP A 356 -4.16 -7.75 19.24
N PRO A 357 -3.62 -7.09 18.17
CA PRO A 357 -3.19 -7.78 16.96
C PRO A 357 -2.03 -8.75 17.22
N PRO A 358 -1.90 -9.80 16.38
CA PRO A 358 -0.79 -10.73 16.47
C PRO A 358 0.55 -10.09 16.09
N ASN A 359 1.63 -10.65 16.62
CA ASN A 359 2.97 -10.40 16.11
C ASN A 359 3.32 -11.38 14.96
N THR A 360 4.47 -11.20 14.34
CA THR A 360 4.90 -11.99 13.18
C THR A 360 5.10 -13.48 13.49
N LYS A 361 5.50 -13.84 14.72
CA LYS A 361 5.64 -15.24 15.14
C LYS A 361 4.27 -15.90 15.32
N GLU A 362 3.32 -15.14 15.87
CA GLU A 362 1.94 -15.60 16.05
C GLU A 362 1.22 -15.77 14.71
N LEU A 363 1.47 -14.88 13.73
CA LEU A 363 0.95 -15.07 12.36
C LEU A 363 1.44 -16.39 11.72
N LYS A 364 2.68 -16.77 11.97
CA LYS A 364 3.22 -18.06 11.52
C LYS A 364 2.68 -19.25 12.31
N ASN A 365 2.39 -19.06 13.60
CA ASN A 365 1.89 -20.10 14.47
C ASN A 365 0.71 -19.55 15.30
N PRO A 366 -0.53 -19.66 14.78
CA PRO A 366 -1.74 -19.14 15.42
C PRO A 366 -1.97 -19.66 16.85
N GLN A 367 -1.45 -20.85 17.19
CA GLN A 367 -1.55 -21.39 18.54
C GLN A 367 -0.85 -20.50 19.59
N LEU A 368 0.23 -19.80 19.22
CA LEU A 368 0.89 -18.85 20.11
C LEU A 368 -0.02 -17.68 20.46
N TYR A 369 -0.76 -17.18 19.48
CA TYR A 369 -1.76 -16.12 19.71
C TYR A 369 -2.88 -16.62 20.61
N LEU A 370 -3.44 -17.80 20.33
CA LEU A 370 -4.50 -18.40 21.18
C LEU A 370 -4.05 -18.51 22.64
N ASN A 371 -2.82 -18.98 22.88
CA ASN A 371 -2.27 -19.12 24.23
C ASN A 371 -2.12 -17.78 24.96
N ARG A 372 -1.93 -16.67 24.20
CA ARG A 372 -1.78 -15.33 24.77
C ARG A 372 -3.12 -14.67 25.09
N VAL A 373 -4.16 -14.94 24.32
CA VAL A 373 -5.46 -14.23 24.40
C VAL A 373 -6.60 -15.04 25.05
N ARG A 374 -6.35 -16.28 25.42
CA ARG A 374 -7.23 -17.11 26.26
C ARG A 374 -7.05 -16.75 27.73
#